data_e24473d7550bf382f91a0aeca0972620
#
_entry.id   e24473d7550bf382f91a0aeca0972620
#
_cell.length_a   1.000
_cell.length_b   1.000
_cell.length_c   1.000
_cell.angle_alpha   90.00
_cell.angle_beta   90.00
_cell.angle_gamma   90.00
#
_symmetry.space_group_name_H-M   'P 1'
#
loop_
_entity.id
_entity.type
_entity.pdbx_description
1 polymer ?
#
loop_
_entity_poly.entity_id
_entity_poly.type
_entity_poly.pdbx_seq_one_letter_code
_entity_poly.pdbx_strand_id
1 'polypeptide(L)'
;FRSVTESNIEALLLEINLIKENKPKYNIMLKDDKSYPFIKITNERYPRLIITRQVKKDGGLYFGPYPDVGAANEIKRLLDRIFPFRKCTNPPSKVCFYYHIGQCMAHTICKKDEAYFKSMAQEVSDFLKGQDDKIIDDLKGRMAKAAQSMEFERAAEYRDLIQAIGTLRTKQRVMAKDLQNRDVFGYYVDKGWMCVQVFFVRQGKLIERDVNLFPYYNDP
;
A
#
# COMPACT_ATOMS: atom_id res chain seq x y z
N PHE A 1 31.18 3.26 -10.26
CA PHE A 1 30.49 3.58 -8.99
C PHE A 1 30.28 2.27 -8.24
N ARG A 2 30.71 2.19 -6.98
CA ARG A 2 30.47 1.03 -6.11
C ARG A 2 29.80 1.58 -4.84
N SER A 3 28.53 1.22 -4.62
CA SER A 3 27.81 1.53 -3.38
C SER A 3 27.57 0.24 -2.62
N VAL A 4 27.74 0.28 -1.30
CA VAL A 4 27.54 -0.87 -0.42
C VAL A 4 26.28 -0.59 0.40
N THR A 5 25.35 -1.53 0.42
CA THR A 5 24.09 -1.47 1.22
C THR A 5 24.09 -2.63 2.21
N GLU A 6 23.36 -2.50 3.32
CA GLU A 6 23.30 -3.56 4.35
C GLU A 6 22.25 -4.63 4.06
N SER A 7 21.31 -4.36 3.18
CA SER A 7 20.29 -5.35 2.83
C SER A 7 20.15 -5.52 1.31
N ASN A 8 19.84 -6.76 0.89
CA ASN A 8 19.55 -7.06 -0.51
C ASN A 8 18.39 -6.22 -1.08
N ILE A 9 17.44 -5.84 -0.24
CA ILE A 9 16.27 -5.03 -0.65
C ILE A 9 16.72 -3.59 -0.95
N GLU A 10 17.57 -3.02 -0.12
CA GLU A 10 18.15 -1.69 -0.34
C GLU A 10 19.05 -1.66 -1.58
N ALA A 11 19.87 -2.70 -1.78
CA ALA A 11 20.70 -2.84 -2.97
C ALA A 11 19.86 -2.85 -4.25
N LEU A 12 18.80 -3.64 -4.28
CA LEU A 12 17.89 -3.72 -5.42
C LEU A 12 17.17 -2.40 -5.69
N LEU A 13 16.72 -1.70 -4.64
CA LEU A 13 16.05 -0.40 -4.77
C LEU A 13 17.02 0.67 -5.30
N LEU A 14 18.25 0.69 -4.79
CA LEU A 14 19.27 1.62 -5.25
C LEU A 14 19.66 1.32 -6.69
N GLU A 15 19.87 0.05 -7.05
CA GLU A 15 20.18 -0.39 -8.42
C GLU A 15 19.10 0.03 -9.40
N ILE A 16 17.81 -0.23 -9.11
CA ILE A 16 16.69 0.16 -9.96
C ILE A 16 16.63 1.67 -10.16
N ASN A 17 16.89 2.46 -9.11
CA ASN A 17 16.88 3.92 -9.20
C ASN A 17 18.04 4.43 -10.06
N LEU A 18 19.24 3.93 -9.85
CA LEU A 18 20.43 4.31 -10.63
C LEU A 18 20.31 3.92 -12.10
N ILE A 19 19.72 2.76 -12.40
CA ILE A 19 19.50 2.32 -13.79
C ILE A 19 18.46 3.21 -14.48
N LYS A 20 17.40 3.61 -13.79
CA LYS A 20 16.37 4.51 -14.34
C LYS A 20 16.91 5.92 -14.60
N GLU A 21 17.76 6.41 -13.70
CA GLU A 21 18.37 7.74 -13.81
C GLU A 21 19.44 7.78 -14.92
N ASN A 22 20.34 6.82 -14.93
CA ASN A 22 21.51 6.82 -15.81
C ASN A 22 21.30 6.08 -17.13
N LYS A 23 20.23 5.28 -17.27
CA LYS A 23 19.87 4.48 -18.46
C LYS A 23 21.08 3.77 -19.11
N PRO A 24 21.85 2.98 -18.35
CA PRO A 24 23.11 2.40 -18.82
C PRO A 24 22.91 1.50 -20.05
N LYS A 25 23.80 1.64 -21.04
CA LYS A 25 23.66 1.03 -22.38
C LYS A 25 23.54 -0.50 -22.37
N TYR A 26 24.21 -1.17 -21.42
CA TYR A 26 24.33 -2.63 -21.38
C TYR A 26 23.44 -3.32 -20.33
N ASN A 27 22.65 -2.59 -19.57
CA ASN A 27 21.74 -3.19 -18.62
C ASN A 27 20.37 -3.45 -19.27
N ILE A 28 20.14 -4.70 -19.70
CA ILE A 28 18.95 -5.09 -20.47
C ILE A 28 17.74 -5.36 -19.53
N MET A 29 17.95 -5.95 -18.35
CA MET A 29 16.88 -6.49 -17.51
C MET A 29 16.11 -5.42 -16.71
N LEU A 30 16.69 -4.28 -16.39
CA LEU A 30 16.07 -3.24 -15.56
C LEU A 30 15.75 -1.94 -16.34
N LYS A 31 15.98 -1.92 -17.65
CA LYS A 31 15.52 -0.85 -18.55
C LYS A 31 14.03 -0.91 -18.83
N ASP A 32 13.41 -2.06 -18.55
CA ASP A 32 11.97 -2.21 -18.69
C ASP A 32 11.31 -1.23 -17.72
N ASP A 33 10.38 -0.44 -18.23
CA ASP A 33 9.58 0.56 -17.49
C ASP A 33 8.64 -0.09 -16.46
N LYS A 34 9.11 -1.12 -15.74
CA LYS A 34 8.37 -1.75 -14.65
C LYS A 34 8.32 -0.79 -13.47
N SER A 35 7.55 0.27 -13.66
CA SER A 35 7.16 1.16 -12.58
C SER A 35 6.52 0.35 -11.45
N TYR A 36 6.75 0.81 -10.22
CA TYR A 36 6.11 0.21 -9.05
C TYR A 36 4.58 0.14 -9.23
N PRO A 37 3.94 -0.91 -8.71
CA PRO A 37 2.49 -1.03 -8.79
C PRO A 37 1.79 0.01 -7.91
N PHE A 38 0.65 0.48 -8.40
CA PHE A 38 -0.29 1.34 -7.70
C PHE A 38 -1.63 0.64 -7.58
N ILE A 39 -2.34 0.90 -6.50
CA ILE A 39 -3.76 0.58 -6.38
C ILE A 39 -4.52 1.79 -6.91
N LYS A 40 -5.42 1.56 -7.86
CA LYS A 40 -6.24 2.59 -8.47
C LYS A 40 -7.72 2.36 -8.19
N ILE A 41 -8.41 3.39 -7.75
CA ILE A 41 -9.87 3.47 -7.76
C ILE A 41 -10.26 4.17 -9.06
N THR A 42 -11.02 3.49 -9.92
CA THR A 42 -11.42 4.05 -11.22
C THR A 42 -12.48 5.13 -11.05
N ASN A 43 -12.44 6.18 -11.89
CA ASN A 43 -13.45 7.23 -11.93
C ASN A 43 -14.60 6.82 -12.86
N GLU A 44 -15.38 5.84 -12.42
CA GLU A 44 -16.54 5.33 -13.13
C GLU A 44 -17.77 5.42 -12.21
N ARG A 45 -18.98 5.46 -12.78
CA ARG A 45 -20.23 5.43 -11.99
C ARG A 45 -20.24 4.28 -10.97
N TYR A 46 -19.72 3.11 -11.36
CA TYR A 46 -19.49 1.97 -10.49
C TYR A 46 -17.99 1.71 -10.42
N PRO A 47 -17.27 2.31 -9.47
CA PRO A 47 -15.82 2.25 -9.40
C PRO A 47 -15.31 0.82 -9.23
N ARG A 48 -14.08 0.61 -9.69
CA ARG A 48 -13.34 -0.64 -9.55
C ARG A 48 -12.04 -0.39 -8.81
N LEU A 49 -11.60 -1.37 -8.07
CA LEU A 49 -10.29 -1.39 -7.47
C LEU A 49 -9.37 -2.25 -8.34
N ILE A 50 -8.37 -1.65 -8.97
CA ILE A 50 -7.44 -2.32 -9.86
C ILE A 50 -5.99 -2.02 -9.50
N ILE A 51 -5.08 -2.94 -9.86
CA ILE A 51 -3.64 -2.70 -9.75
C ILE A 51 -3.13 -2.29 -11.12
N THR A 52 -2.35 -1.22 -11.16
CA THR A 52 -1.76 -0.68 -12.38
C THR A 52 -0.34 -0.22 -12.12
N ARG A 53 0.50 -0.24 -13.14
CA ARG A 53 1.84 0.35 -13.09
C ARG A 53 1.92 1.71 -13.78
N GLN A 54 0.85 2.10 -14.46
CA GLN A 54 0.78 3.38 -15.17
C GLN A 54 -0.17 4.33 -14.47
N VAL A 55 0.32 5.49 -14.10
CA VAL A 55 -0.50 6.59 -13.60
C VAL A 55 -0.95 7.43 -14.80
N LYS A 56 -2.26 7.57 -14.98
CA LYS A 56 -2.87 8.32 -16.08
C LYS A 56 -3.70 9.48 -15.51
N LYS A 57 -3.82 10.55 -16.25
CA LYS A 57 -4.70 11.69 -15.91
C LYS A 57 -6.14 11.38 -16.37
N ASP A 58 -6.78 10.39 -15.77
CA ASP A 58 -8.13 9.93 -16.11
C ASP A 58 -9.15 10.15 -14.98
N GLY A 59 -8.79 10.99 -14.01
CA GLY A 59 -9.65 11.30 -12.86
C GLY A 59 -9.75 10.18 -11.82
N GLY A 60 -9.06 9.04 -12.00
CA GLY A 60 -8.97 7.98 -11.02
C GLY A 60 -8.05 8.34 -9.86
N LEU A 61 -8.28 7.76 -8.70
CA LEU A 61 -7.42 7.92 -7.53
C LEU A 61 -6.35 6.83 -7.52
N TYR A 62 -5.09 7.24 -7.35
CA TYR A 62 -3.93 6.34 -7.36
C TYR A 62 -3.24 6.36 -6.00
N PHE A 63 -2.97 5.17 -5.47
CA PHE A 63 -2.33 4.97 -4.17
C PHE A 63 -1.10 4.08 -4.32
N GLY A 64 -0.03 4.45 -3.69
CA GLY A 64 1.28 3.80 -3.82
C GLY A 64 2.38 4.83 -4.00
N PRO A 65 3.57 4.47 -4.48
CA PRO A 65 3.94 3.17 -5.04
C PRO A 65 4.07 2.05 -3.99
N TYR A 66 3.70 0.83 -4.35
CA TYR A 66 3.95 -0.36 -3.52
C TYR A 66 5.28 -1.03 -3.92
N PRO A 67 5.98 -1.72 -2.99
CA PRO A 67 7.30 -2.29 -3.28
C PRO A 67 7.24 -3.38 -4.36
N ASP A 68 6.18 -4.15 -4.36
CA ASP A 68 5.95 -5.22 -5.32
C ASP A 68 4.45 -5.46 -5.58
N VAL A 69 4.15 -6.27 -6.58
CA VAL A 69 2.78 -6.63 -6.96
C VAL A 69 2.11 -7.51 -5.89
N GLY A 70 2.89 -8.29 -5.14
CA GLY A 70 2.38 -9.15 -4.06
C GLY A 70 1.78 -8.31 -2.94
N ALA A 71 2.52 -7.30 -2.48
CA ALA A 71 2.04 -6.35 -1.46
C ALA A 71 0.78 -5.60 -1.90
N ALA A 72 0.74 -5.11 -3.15
CA ALA A 72 -0.44 -4.45 -3.70
C ALA A 72 -1.64 -5.39 -3.78
N ASN A 73 -1.42 -6.66 -4.18
CA ASN A 73 -2.48 -7.68 -4.24
C ASN A 73 -3.00 -8.06 -2.84
N GLU A 74 -2.14 -8.16 -1.83
CA GLU A 74 -2.54 -8.45 -0.45
C GLU A 74 -3.54 -7.40 0.06
N ILE A 75 -3.20 -6.13 -0.11
CA ILE A 75 -4.06 -4.99 0.26
C ILE A 75 -5.36 -5.00 -0.56
N LYS A 76 -5.26 -5.19 -1.87
CA LYS A 76 -6.43 -5.27 -2.74
C LYS A 76 -7.38 -6.39 -2.33
N ARG A 77 -6.87 -7.59 -2.01
CA ARG A 77 -7.69 -8.72 -1.56
C ARG A 77 -8.42 -8.40 -0.25
N LEU A 78 -7.75 -7.74 0.69
CA LEU A 78 -8.39 -7.29 1.92
C LEU A 78 -9.52 -6.30 1.63
N LEU A 79 -9.26 -5.27 0.82
CA LEU A 79 -10.27 -4.29 0.44
C LEU A 79 -11.44 -4.91 -0.32
N ASP A 80 -11.18 -5.90 -1.17
CA ASP A 80 -12.20 -6.62 -1.92
C ASP A 80 -13.14 -7.45 -1.02
N ARG A 81 -12.70 -7.85 0.18
CA ARG A 81 -13.53 -8.54 1.18
C ARG A 81 -14.36 -7.57 2.03
N ILE A 82 -13.84 -6.37 2.26
CA ILE A 82 -14.53 -5.34 3.07
C ILE A 82 -15.52 -4.55 2.21
N PHE A 83 -15.11 -4.21 0.98
CA PHE A 83 -15.86 -3.33 0.08
C PHE A 83 -16.26 -4.07 -1.21
N PRO A 84 -17.56 -4.23 -1.47
CA PRO A 84 -18.05 -5.01 -2.61
C PRO A 84 -18.00 -4.22 -3.92
N PHE A 85 -16.82 -3.75 -4.32
CA PHE A 85 -16.60 -3.08 -5.60
C PHE A 85 -16.88 -3.99 -6.79
N ARG A 86 -17.23 -3.39 -7.92
CA ARG A 86 -17.33 -4.08 -9.20
C ARG A 86 -15.97 -4.70 -9.60
N LYS A 87 -15.99 -5.97 -9.99
CA LYS A 87 -14.79 -6.71 -10.44
C LYS A 87 -14.66 -6.74 -11.97
N CYS A 88 -15.79 -6.75 -12.68
CA CYS A 88 -15.83 -6.88 -14.14
C CYS A 88 -15.59 -5.54 -14.84
N THR A 89 -15.00 -5.59 -16.04
CA THR A 89 -14.85 -4.43 -16.92
C THR A 89 -16.18 -4.15 -17.61
N ASN A 90 -16.76 -5.17 -18.24
CA ASN A 90 -18.07 -5.09 -18.86
C ASN A 90 -19.10 -5.78 -17.97
N PRO A 91 -20.18 -5.09 -17.60
CA PRO A 91 -21.21 -5.67 -16.78
C PRO A 91 -21.92 -6.83 -17.50
N PRO A 92 -21.98 -8.01 -16.90
CA PRO A 92 -22.77 -9.10 -17.44
C PRO A 92 -24.28 -8.80 -17.29
N SER A 93 -25.11 -9.37 -18.16
CA SER A 93 -26.58 -9.24 -18.06
C SER A 93 -27.17 -9.96 -16.85
N LYS A 94 -26.45 -10.95 -16.30
CA LYS A 94 -26.84 -11.72 -15.12
C LYS A 94 -25.85 -11.49 -13.99
N VAL A 95 -26.29 -11.71 -12.73
CA VAL A 95 -25.43 -11.65 -11.55
C VAL A 95 -24.31 -12.69 -11.66
N CYS A 96 -23.11 -12.30 -11.30
CA CYS A 96 -21.94 -13.14 -11.37
C CYS A 96 -21.62 -13.79 -10.01
N PHE A 97 -20.67 -14.74 -10.01
CA PHE A 97 -20.21 -15.43 -8.81
C PHE A 97 -19.83 -14.46 -7.65
N TYR A 98 -19.15 -13.35 -7.94
CA TYR A 98 -18.77 -12.38 -6.92
C TYR A 98 -19.94 -11.73 -6.18
N TYR A 99 -21.12 -11.65 -6.80
CA TYR A 99 -22.33 -11.21 -6.11
C TYR A 99 -22.78 -12.25 -5.08
N HIS A 100 -22.77 -13.51 -5.42
CA HIS A 100 -23.22 -14.58 -4.53
C HIS A 100 -22.33 -14.75 -3.30
N ILE A 101 -21.03 -14.43 -3.40
CA ILE A 101 -20.10 -14.44 -2.27
C ILE A 101 -19.97 -13.07 -1.58
N GLY A 102 -20.86 -12.11 -1.87
CA GLY A 102 -20.88 -10.79 -1.21
C GLY A 102 -19.75 -9.84 -1.58
N GLN A 103 -18.91 -10.17 -2.56
CA GLN A 103 -17.76 -9.34 -2.98
C GLN A 103 -18.08 -8.37 -4.13
N CYS A 104 -19.32 -8.31 -4.57
CA CYS A 104 -19.80 -7.37 -5.59
C CYS A 104 -21.27 -7.06 -5.35
N MET A 105 -21.67 -5.82 -5.52
CA MET A 105 -23.08 -5.43 -5.37
C MET A 105 -23.93 -5.71 -6.62
N ALA A 106 -23.41 -6.40 -7.65
CA ALA A 106 -24.09 -6.65 -8.91
C ALA A 106 -24.78 -5.39 -9.44
N HIS A 107 -24.01 -4.44 -9.92
CA HIS A 107 -24.47 -3.13 -10.42
C HIS A 107 -25.64 -3.23 -11.44
N THR A 108 -25.86 -4.37 -12.09
CA THR A 108 -27.01 -4.64 -12.96
C THR A 108 -28.36 -4.66 -12.23
N ILE A 109 -28.35 -5.04 -10.95
CA ILE A 109 -29.54 -5.13 -10.09
C ILE A 109 -29.46 -4.22 -8.87
N CYS A 110 -28.31 -3.57 -8.66
CA CYS A 110 -28.07 -2.69 -7.52
C CYS A 110 -28.91 -1.42 -7.64
N LYS A 111 -29.76 -1.17 -6.62
CA LYS A 111 -30.60 0.03 -6.53
C LYS A 111 -29.90 1.20 -5.83
N LYS A 112 -28.61 1.06 -5.46
CA LYS A 112 -27.86 2.13 -4.80
C LYS A 112 -27.52 3.24 -5.79
N ASP A 113 -27.57 4.46 -5.28
CA ASP A 113 -27.25 5.66 -6.04
C ASP A 113 -25.73 5.87 -6.22
N GLU A 114 -25.37 6.84 -7.03
CA GLU A 114 -23.97 7.18 -7.27
C GLU A 114 -23.27 7.71 -5.99
N ALA A 115 -24.02 8.38 -5.12
CA ALA A 115 -23.49 8.93 -3.86
C ALA A 115 -22.97 7.80 -2.94
N TYR A 116 -23.66 6.67 -2.89
CA TYR A 116 -23.21 5.49 -2.14
C TYR A 116 -21.86 4.97 -2.63
N PHE A 117 -21.66 4.87 -3.95
CA PHE A 117 -20.40 4.39 -4.51
C PHE A 117 -19.26 5.41 -4.33
N LYS A 118 -19.57 6.70 -4.35
CA LYS A 118 -18.59 7.75 -4.03
C LYS A 118 -18.18 7.71 -2.56
N SER A 119 -19.13 7.52 -1.64
CA SER A 119 -18.83 7.36 -0.21
C SER A 119 -17.93 6.15 0.04
N MET A 120 -18.25 5.01 -0.57
CA MET A 120 -17.44 3.80 -0.47
C MET A 120 -16.02 4.00 -1.04
N ALA A 121 -15.90 4.70 -2.17
CA ALA A 121 -14.60 5.04 -2.75
C ALA A 121 -13.79 5.99 -1.84
N GLN A 122 -14.46 6.92 -1.15
CA GLN A 122 -13.84 7.81 -0.18
C GLN A 122 -13.34 7.04 1.05
N GLU A 123 -14.13 6.12 1.60
CA GLU A 123 -13.71 5.27 2.72
C GLU A 123 -12.46 4.44 2.38
N VAL A 124 -12.39 3.87 1.18
CA VAL A 124 -11.19 3.17 0.70
C VAL A 124 -10.02 4.12 0.51
N SER A 125 -10.27 5.33 -0.01
CA SER A 125 -9.24 6.37 -0.12
C SER A 125 -8.65 6.72 1.24
N ASP A 126 -9.49 6.90 2.25
CA ASP A 126 -9.08 7.24 3.60
C ASP A 126 -8.29 6.08 4.24
N PHE A 127 -8.75 4.83 4.05
CA PHE A 127 -8.00 3.65 4.45
C PHE A 127 -6.60 3.59 3.82
N LEU A 128 -6.50 3.78 2.51
CA LEU A 128 -5.22 3.74 1.79
C LEU A 128 -4.30 4.92 2.15
N LYS A 129 -4.84 6.00 2.70
CA LYS A 129 -4.10 7.10 3.34
C LYS A 129 -3.74 6.82 4.80
N GLY A 130 -4.19 5.69 5.37
CA GLY A 130 -3.92 5.24 6.75
C GLY A 130 -4.87 5.79 7.80
N GLN A 131 -6.04 6.24 7.40
CA GLN A 131 -7.15 6.58 8.29
C GLN A 131 -8.08 5.35 8.39
N ASP A 132 -7.62 4.31 9.07
CA ASP A 132 -8.28 3.01 9.13
C ASP A 132 -9.13 2.82 10.40
N ASP A 133 -9.08 3.76 11.35
CA ASP A 133 -9.75 3.63 12.64
C ASP A 133 -11.29 3.46 12.49
N LYS A 134 -11.92 4.23 11.59
CA LYS A 134 -13.38 4.12 11.34
C LYS A 134 -13.78 2.74 10.80
N ILE A 135 -12.98 2.18 9.91
CA ILE A 135 -13.23 0.85 9.32
C ILE A 135 -13.05 -0.23 10.39
N ILE A 136 -12.02 -0.12 11.22
CA ILE A 136 -11.78 -1.03 12.34
C ILE A 136 -12.97 -1.00 13.32
N ASP A 137 -13.49 0.17 13.65
CA ASP A 137 -14.61 0.30 14.59
C ASP A 137 -15.92 -0.24 13.99
N ASP A 138 -16.18 -0.03 12.70
CA ASP A 138 -17.32 -0.65 12.00
C ASP A 138 -17.19 -2.19 11.98
N LEU A 139 -16.01 -2.72 11.67
CA LEU A 139 -15.76 -4.17 11.69
C LEU A 139 -15.93 -4.76 13.10
N LYS A 140 -15.47 -4.09 14.15
CA LYS A 140 -15.71 -4.49 15.55
C LYS A 140 -17.20 -4.53 15.87
N GLY A 141 -17.95 -3.51 15.42
CA GLY A 141 -19.40 -3.47 15.59
C GLY A 141 -20.13 -4.61 14.88
N ARG A 142 -19.73 -4.94 13.64
CA ARG A 142 -20.27 -6.08 12.89
C ARG A 142 -19.89 -7.41 13.55
N MET A 143 -18.66 -7.55 14.05
CA MET A 143 -18.20 -8.73 14.78
C MET A 143 -19.05 -8.97 16.04
N ALA A 144 -19.29 -7.93 16.82
CA ALA A 144 -20.11 -8.03 18.04
C ALA A 144 -21.57 -8.42 17.72
N LYS A 145 -22.18 -7.83 16.69
CA LYS A 145 -23.54 -8.21 16.25
C LYS A 145 -23.61 -9.65 15.77
N ALA A 146 -22.63 -10.12 14.96
CA ALA A 146 -22.58 -11.50 14.49
C ALA A 146 -22.44 -12.47 15.68
N ALA A 147 -21.60 -12.15 16.66
CA ALA A 147 -21.46 -12.96 17.89
C ALA A 147 -22.76 -13.03 18.69
N GLN A 148 -23.49 -11.90 18.85
CA GLN A 148 -24.78 -11.88 19.52
C GLN A 148 -25.84 -12.73 18.80
N SER A 149 -25.80 -12.76 17.46
CA SER A 149 -26.67 -13.58 16.62
C SER A 149 -26.21 -15.05 16.51
N MET A 150 -25.17 -15.44 17.26
CA MET A 150 -24.53 -16.77 17.22
C MET A 150 -23.96 -17.16 15.83
N GLU A 151 -23.72 -16.18 14.96
CA GLU A 151 -23.07 -16.36 13.65
C GLU A 151 -21.54 -16.35 13.84
N PHE A 152 -21.00 -17.37 14.52
CA PHE A 152 -19.60 -17.41 14.95
C PHE A 152 -18.60 -17.42 13.79
N GLU A 153 -18.94 -18.04 12.67
CA GLU A 153 -18.08 -18.03 11.45
C GLU A 153 -17.92 -16.61 10.92
N ARG A 154 -19.01 -15.84 10.83
CA ARG A 154 -18.98 -14.42 10.42
C ARG A 154 -18.22 -13.56 11.42
N ALA A 155 -18.39 -13.80 12.71
CA ALA A 155 -17.63 -13.10 13.73
C ALA A 155 -16.11 -13.37 13.59
N ALA A 156 -15.72 -14.61 13.31
CA ALA A 156 -14.34 -14.98 13.05
C ALA A 156 -13.79 -14.29 11.79
N GLU A 157 -14.57 -14.21 10.71
CA GLU A 157 -14.17 -13.47 9.50
C GLU A 157 -13.87 -11.99 9.78
N TYR A 158 -14.72 -11.30 10.55
CA TYR A 158 -14.49 -9.91 10.93
C TYR A 158 -13.25 -9.75 11.82
N ARG A 159 -13.01 -10.66 12.77
CA ARG A 159 -11.78 -10.68 13.56
C ARG A 159 -10.54 -10.81 12.68
N ASP A 160 -10.57 -11.73 11.73
CA ASP A 160 -9.43 -11.98 10.84
C ASP A 160 -9.16 -10.78 9.91
N LEU A 161 -10.22 -10.06 9.48
CA LEU A 161 -10.07 -8.80 8.74
C LEU A 161 -9.40 -7.72 9.59
N ILE A 162 -9.80 -7.55 10.87
CA ILE A 162 -9.19 -6.60 11.78
C ILE A 162 -7.70 -6.91 12.00
N GLN A 163 -7.35 -8.19 12.19
CA GLN A 163 -5.96 -8.62 12.34
C GLN A 163 -5.14 -8.35 11.07
N ALA A 164 -5.70 -8.61 9.88
CA ALA A 164 -5.05 -8.34 8.61
C ALA A 164 -4.78 -6.82 8.41
N ILE A 165 -5.73 -5.95 8.80
CA ILE A 165 -5.53 -4.49 8.80
C ILE A 165 -4.37 -4.12 9.72
N GLY A 166 -4.31 -4.65 10.93
CA GLY A 166 -3.22 -4.41 11.89
C GLY A 166 -1.85 -4.81 11.34
N THR A 167 -1.76 -5.96 10.68
CA THR A 167 -0.53 -6.44 10.04
C THR A 167 -0.09 -5.51 8.90
N LEU A 168 -1.03 -5.08 8.06
CA LEU A 168 -0.74 -4.14 6.96
C LEU A 168 -0.30 -2.77 7.48
N ARG A 169 -0.93 -2.27 8.55
CA ARG A 169 -0.55 -1.01 9.21
C ARG A 169 0.90 -1.04 9.68
N THR A 170 1.35 -2.15 10.24
CA THR A 170 2.75 -2.34 10.65
C THR A 170 3.70 -2.33 9.45
N LYS A 171 3.38 -3.05 8.38
CA LYS A 171 4.17 -3.08 7.14
C LYS A 171 4.22 -1.71 6.45
N GLN A 172 3.12 -0.95 6.44
CA GLN A 172 3.05 0.37 5.78
C GLN A 172 3.76 1.50 6.56
N ARG A 173 3.93 1.37 7.89
CA ARG A 173 4.69 2.36 8.68
C ARG A 173 6.15 2.46 8.26
N VAL A 174 6.71 1.38 7.72
CA VAL A 174 8.08 1.35 7.18
C VAL A 174 8.20 2.11 5.86
N MET A 175 7.08 2.33 5.16
CA MET A 175 7.05 3.08 3.90
C MET A 175 6.51 4.49 4.17
N ALA A 176 7.40 5.47 4.24
CA ALA A 176 7.02 6.86 4.46
C ALA A 176 6.01 7.33 3.40
N LYS A 177 4.84 7.79 3.86
CA LYS A 177 3.75 8.34 3.02
C LYS A 177 4.07 9.66 2.32
N ASP A 178 5.26 10.17 2.56
CA ASP A 178 5.63 11.53 2.24
C ASP A 178 6.57 11.52 1.05
N LEU A 179 6.13 12.09 -0.07
CA LEU A 179 6.97 12.37 -1.23
C LEU A 179 7.96 13.53 -0.97
N GLN A 180 8.07 14.00 0.28
CA GLN A 180 8.97 15.09 0.63
C GLN A 180 10.43 14.64 0.58
N ASN A 181 11.26 15.61 0.21
CA ASN A 181 12.69 15.46 0.35
C ASN A 181 13.05 15.61 1.83
N ARG A 182 13.74 14.63 2.39
CA ARG A 182 14.20 14.67 3.78
C ARG A 182 15.51 13.93 3.92
N ASP A 183 16.29 14.36 4.87
CA ASP A 183 17.49 13.66 5.31
C ASP A 183 17.23 13.15 6.72
N VAL A 184 17.38 11.83 6.90
CA VAL A 184 17.13 11.16 8.18
C VAL A 184 18.47 10.83 8.80
N PHE A 185 18.72 11.35 10.01
CA PHE A 185 19.93 11.09 10.76
C PHE A 185 19.65 10.07 11.87
N GLY A 186 20.51 9.07 11.97
CA GLY A 186 20.55 8.14 13.09
C GLY A 186 21.95 8.07 13.64
N TYR A 187 22.10 7.89 14.94
CA TYR A 187 23.40 7.66 15.56
C TYR A 187 23.33 6.53 16.59
N TYR A 188 24.43 5.86 16.75
CA TYR A 188 24.62 4.83 17.78
C TYR A 188 26.02 4.99 18.40
N VAL A 189 26.11 4.85 19.71
CA VAL A 189 27.37 4.96 20.45
C VAL A 189 27.66 3.66 21.18
N ASP A 190 28.82 3.07 20.94
CA ASP A 190 29.26 1.84 21.61
C ASP A 190 30.79 1.86 21.75
N LYS A 191 31.30 1.42 22.90
CA LYS A 191 32.73 1.20 23.19
C LYS A 191 33.67 2.34 22.76
N GLY A 192 33.28 3.60 22.98
CA GLY A 192 34.09 4.77 22.62
C GLY A 192 34.04 5.14 21.14
N TRP A 193 33.11 4.60 20.39
CA TRP A 193 32.84 4.96 18.99
C TRP A 193 31.41 5.44 18.80
N MET A 194 31.25 6.45 17.98
CA MET A 194 29.94 6.92 17.52
C MET A 194 29.80 6.65 16.00
N CYS A 195 28.80 5.89 15.64
CA CYS A 195 28.39 5.70 14.26
C CYS A 195 27.24 6.66 13.93
N VAL A 196 27.43 7.53 12.95
CA VAL A 196 26.37 8.41 12.44
C VAL A 196 25.99 7.91 11.04
N GLN A 197 24.71 7.71 10.84
CA GLN A 197 24.14 7.35 9.53
C GLN A 197 23.23 8.46 9.03
N VAL A 198 23.35 8.79 7.76
CA VAL A 198 22.49 9.74 7.08
C VAL A 198 21.80 9.02 5.90
N PHE A 199 20.48 9.08 5.87
CA PHE A 199 19.69 8.57 4.76
C PHE A 199 19.11 9.74 3.97
N PHE A 200 19.48 9.86 2.72
CA PHE A 200 18.97 10.89 1.81
C PHE A 200 17.71 10.38 1.12
N VAL A 201 16.56 10.91 1.50
CA VAL A 201 15.26 10.57 0.91
C VAL A 201 14.82 11.69 -0.01
N ARG A 202 14.56 11.39 -1.28
CA ARG A 202 14.05 12.34 -2.27
C ARG A 202 12.80 11.77 -2.93
N GLN A 203 11.72 12.56 -2.91
CA GLN A 203 10.40 12.12 -3.41
C GLN A 203 9.94 10.79 -2.80
N GLY A 204 10.15 10.62 -1.49
CA GLY A 204 9.81 9.38 -0.78
C GLY A 204 10.73 8.18 -1.10
N LYS A 205 11.81 8.36 -1.87
CA LYS A 205 12.77 7.31 -2.22
C LYS A 205 14.09 7.54 -1.51
N LEU A 206 14.63 6.47 -0.94
CA LEU A 206 16.00 6.46 -0.45
C LEU A 206 16.93 6.51 -1.67
N ILE A 207 17.71 7.61 -1.79
CA ILE A 207 18.65 7.81 -2.90
C ILE A 207 20.05 7.38 -2.49
N GLU A 208 20.45 7.76 -1.27
CA GLU A 208 21.83 7.60 -0.81
C GLU A 208 21.85 7.39 0.69
N ARG A 209 22.89 6.72 1.15
CA ARG A 209 23.20 6.52 2.54
C ARG A 209 24.68 6.87 2.77
N ASP A 210 24.94 7.67 3.78
CA ASP A 210 26.29 7.95 4.23
C ASP A 210 26.47 7.42 5.67
N VAL A 211 27.64 6.84 5.95
CA VAL A 211 27.98 6.26 7.25
C VAL A 211 29.35 6.75 7.66
N ASN A 212 29.40 7.43 8.78
CA ASN A 212 30.65 7.93 9.34
C ASN A 212 30.85 7.42 10.77
N LEU A 213 32.04 6.95 11.05
CA LEU A 213 32.50 6.49 12.36
C LEU A 213 33.45 7.53 12.97
N PHE A 214 33.11 7.99 14.18
CA PHE A 214 33.91 8.93 14.94
C PHE A 214 34.30 8.33 16.28
N PRO A 215 35.56 8.56 16.77
CA PRO A 215 35.86 8.30 18.15
C PRO A 215 35.02 9.22 19.03
N TYR A 216 34.33 8.66 20.01
CA TYR A 216 33.47 9.40 20.94
C TYR A 216 34.06 9.29 22.34
N TYR A 217 34.61 10.38 22.77
CA TYR A 217 35.13 10.51 24.14
C TYR A 217 34.05 11.18 24.98
N ASN A 218 33.43 10.42 25.90
CA ASN A 218 32.61 11.04 26.93
C ASN A 218 33.59 11.79 27.85
N ASP A 219 33.65 13.09 27.74
CA ASP A 219 34.16 13.90 28.79
C ASP A 219 33.17 13.87 29.96
N PRO A 220 33.62 13.57 31.22
CA PRO A 220 32.74 13.42 32.38
C PRO A 220 32.06 14.73 32.75
#